data_cab4baa933fb5615d7599ad412b6ed41
#
_entry.id   cab4baa933fb5615d7599ad412b6ed41
#
_cell.length_a   1.000
_cell.length_b   1.000
_cell.length_c   1.000
_cell.angle_alpha   90.00
_cell.angle_beta   90.00
_cell.angle_gamma   90.00
#
_symmetry.space_group_name_H-M   'P 1'
#
loop_
_entity.id
_entity.type
_entity.pdbx_description
1 polymer ?
#
loop_
_entity_poly.entity_id
_entity_poly.type
_entity_poly.pdbx_seq_one_letter_code
_entity_poly.pdbx_strand_id
1 'polypeptide(L)'
;MQKYKAKKVKLDGHTFDSMAEAKHYWFGIKPRLEAGEINNLRLQPSFRCEINGKLICKYLADFQYMDTKEIGPQGQLGCTVVEDVKGFKTPVYRLKKKLVEAIHLGTKIIEVSPKLYQSKKYNLPSHAIVT
;
A
#
# COMPACT_ATOMS: atom_id res chain seq x y z
N MET A 1 18.87 8.00 16.76
CA MET A 1 18.82 9.24 15.98
C MET A 1 18.43 8.98 14.55
N GLN A 2 17.53 9.75 14.05
CA GLN A 2 17.12 9.63 12.67
C GLN A 2 18.08 10.39 11.76
N LYS A 3 18.63 9.72 10.75
CA LYS A 3 19.63 10.33 9.90
C LYS A 3 19.04 11.17 8.79
N TYR A 4 17.84 10.77 8.30
CA TYR A 4 17.11 11.57 7.32
C TYR A 4 15.65 11.19 7.36
N LYS A 5 14.83 12.05 6.83
CA LYS A 5 13.40 11.80 6.64
C LYS A 5 13.09 11.72 5.16
N ALA A 6 12.19 10.83 4.79
CA ALA A 6 11.60 10.88 3.46
C ALA A 6 10.78 12.16 3.34
N LYS A 7 10.86 12.80 2.19
CA LYS A 7 10.08 14.00 1.91
C LYS A 7 8.63 13.59 1.62
N LYS A 8 7.70 14.35 2.17
CA LYS A 8 6.29 14.13 1.89
C LYS A 8 5.94 14.72 0.54
N VAL A 9 4.97 14.11 -0.12
CA VAL A 9 4.52 14.54 -1.44
C VAL A 9 3.02 14.74 -1.41
N LYS A 10 2.56 15.91 -1.85
CA LYS A 10 1.13 16.19 -2.03
C LYS A 10 0.78 16.06 -3.50
N LEU A 11 -0.22 15.26 -3.78
CA LEU A 11 -0.62 14.93 -5.15
C LEU A 11 -2.08 14.50 -5.16
N ASP A 12 -2.89 15.08 -6.04
CA ASP A 12 -4.30 14.74 -6.19
C ASP A 12 -5.10 14.85 -4.87
N GLY A 13 -4.77 15.82 -4.04
CA GLY A 13 -5.43 16.01 -2.76
C GLY A 13 -5.02 15.05 -1.66
N HIS A 14 -4.01 14.21 -1.93
CA HIS A 14 -3.49 13.24 -0.97
C HIS A 14 -2.09 13.62 -0.53
N THR A 15 -1.70 13.19 0.67
CA THR A 15 -0.34 13.36 1.15
C THR A 15 0.31 11.98 1.29
N PHE A 16 1.39 11.77 0.56
CA PHE A 16 2.16 10.52 0.60
C PHE A 16 3.40 10.72 1.46
N ASP A 17 3.76 9.68 2.20
CA ASP A 17 4.88 9.76 3.14
C ASP A 17 6.25 9.69 2.45
N SER A 18 6.30 9.31 1.18
CA SER A 18 7.55 9.23 0.43
C SER A 18 7.32 9.46 -1.05
N MET A 19 8.41 9.78 -1.75
CA MET A 19 8.40 9.88 -3.21
C MET A 19 8.05 8.53 -3.84
N ALA A 20 8.56 7.43 -3.28
CA ALA A 20 8.28 6.10 -3.81
C ALA A 20 6.79 5.76 -3.76
N GLU A 21 6.11 6.11 -2.67
CA GLU A 21 4.67 5.89 -2.54
C GLU A 21 3.88 6.75 -3.52
N ALA A 22 4.24 8.03 -3.66
CA ALA A 22 3.59 8.93 -4.60
C ALA A 22 3.73 8.45 -6.04
N LYS A 23 4.92 7.98 -6.42
CA LYS A 23 5.15 7.44 -7.76
C LYS A 23 4.39 6.15 -7.98
N HIS A 24 4.31 5.30 -6.98
CA HIS A 24 3.52 4.07 -7.10
C HIS A 24 2.03 4.38 -7.30
N TYR A 25 1.52 5.36 -6.58
CA TYR A 25 0.15 5.83 -6.80
C TYR A 25 -0.04 6.34 -8.24
N TRP A 26 0.84 7.23 -8.68
CA TRP A 26 0.66 7.90 -9.97
C TRP A 26 0.83 6.95 -11.16
N PHE A 27 1.83 6.10 -11.13
CA PHE A 27 2.16 5.23 -12.26
C PHE A 27 1.57 3.83 -12.14
N GLY A 28 1.36 3.32 -10.94
CA GLY A 28 0.93 1.95 -10.71
C GLY A 28 -0.54 1.79 -10.36
N ILE A 29 -1.10 2.71 -9.59
CA ILE A 29 -2.47 2.56 -9.07
C ILE A 29 -3.48 3.40 -9.84
N LYS A 30 -3.20 4.69 -10.00
CA LYS A 30 -4.14 5.62 -10.64
C LYS A 30 -4.59 5.17 -12.03
N PRO A 31 -3.69 4.74 -12.95
CA PRO A 31 -4.14 4.31 -14.26
C PRO A 31 -5.11 3.13 -14.23
N ARG A 32 -4.89 2.18 -13.31
CA ARG A 32 -5.77 1.02 -13.14
C ARG A 32 -7.13 1.43 -12.56
N LEU A 33 -7.11 2.38 -11.64
CA LEU A 33 -8.33 2.92 -11.05
C LEU A 33 -9.16 3.65 -12.12
N GLU A 34 -8.52 4.47 -12.93
CA GLU A 34 -9.18 5.20 -14.01
C GLU A 34 -9.72 4.28 -15.11
N ALA A 35 -9.02 3.18 -15.36
CA ALA A 35 -9.46 2.18 -16.31
C ALA A 35 -10.56 1.26 -15.77
N GLY A 36 -10.92 1.38 -14.50
CA GLY A 36 -11.94 0.55 -13.89
C GLY A 36 -11.47 -0.86 -13.53
N GLU A 37 -10.17 -1.12 -13.60
CA GLU A 37 -9.62 -2.43 -13.26
C GLU A 37 -9.64 -2.70 -11.76
N ILE A 38 -9.55 -1.65 -10.97
CA ILE A 38 -9.65 -1.69 -9.50
C ILE A 38 -10.60 -0.60 -9.04
N ASN A 39 -11.12 -0.73 -7.82
CA ASN A 39 -12.01 0.26 -7.24
C ASN A 39 -11.85 0.34 -5.72
N ASN A 40 -12.56 1.27 -5.10
CA ASN A 40 -12.55 1.47 -3.64
C ASN A 40 -11.14 1.71 -3.09
N LEU A 41 -10.39 2.60 -3.74
CA LEU A 41 -9.05 2.95 -3.27
C LEU A 41 -9.12 3.64 -1.90
N ARG A 42 -8.33 3.13 -0.97
CA ARG A 42 -8.09 3.77 0.33
C ARG A 42 -6.58 3.93 0.52
N LEU A 43 -6.21 5.07 1.05
CA LEU A 43 -4.81 5.35 1.36
C LEU A 43 -4.58 5.14 2.85
N GLN A 44 -3.43 4.56 3.17
CA GLN A 44 -2.99 4.32 4.54
C GLN A 44 -4.02 3.57 5.38
N PRO A 45 -4.50 2.40 4.90
CA PRO A 45 -5.45 1.61 5.65
C PRO A 45 -4.82 1.09 6.94
N SER A 46 -5.64 1.02 8.00
CA SER A 46 -5.22 0.50 9.28
C SER A 46 -5.99 -0.78 9.58
N PHE A 47 -5.27 -1.83 9.92
CA PHE A 47 -5.85 -3.12 10.27
C PHE A 47 -5.60 -3.41 11.74
N ARG A 48 -6.67 -3.67 12.48
CA ARG A 48 -6.59 -4.09 13.87
C ARG A 48 -6.45 -5.61 13.90
N CYS A 49 -5.44 -6.08 14.60
CA CYS A 49 -5.25 -7.53 14.78
C CYS A 49 -5.63 -7.88 16.22
N GLU A 50 -6.83 -8.43 16.38
CA GLU A 50 -7.36 -8.83 17.68
C GLU A 50 -7.55 -10.34 17.72
N ILE A 51 -7.19 -10.94 18.86
CA ILE A 51 -7.36 -12.36 19.09
C ILE A 51 -8.03 -12.51 20.45
N ASN A 52 -9.18 -13.19 20.48
CA ASN A 52 -9.95 -13.39 21.69
C ASN A 52 -10.26 -12.09 22.41
N GLY A 53 -10.61 -11.05 21.64
CA GLY A 53 -10.96 -9.75 22.19
C GLY A 53 -9.77 -8.89 22.60
N LYS A 54 -8.55 -9.38 22.43
CA LYS A 54 -7.35 -8.64 22.83
C LYS A 54 -6.65 -8.08 21.59
N LEU A 55 -6.38 -6.78 21.59
CA LEU A 55 -5.64 -6.14 20.52
C LEU A 55 -4.17 -6.53 20.63
N ILE A 56 -3.66 -7.22 19.62
CA ILE A 56 -2.27 -7.65 19.55
C ILE A 56 -1.41 -6.58 18.90
N CYS A 57 -1.88 -6.04 17.77
CA CYS A 57 -1.16 -4.99 17.06
C CYS A 57 -2.08 -4.30 16.07
N LYS A 58 -1.60 -3.19 15.52
CA LYS A 58 -2.19 -2.52 14.36
C LYS A 58 -1.19 -2.55 13.23
N TYR A 59 -1.68 -2.78 12.02
CA TYR A 59 -0.88 -2.78 10.81
C TYR A 59 -1.33 -1.64 9.91
N LEU A 60 -0.40 -0.74 9.58
CA LEU A 60 -0.64 0.36 8.65
C LEU A 60 0.04 0.03 7.33
N ALA A 61 -0.74 0.04 6.26
CA ALA A 61 -0.22 -0.16 4.92
C ALA A 61 -0.31 1.15 4.12
N ASP A 62 0.09 1.10 2.86
CA ASP A 62 0.10 2.31 2.03
C ASP A 62 -1.16 2.42 1.18
N PHE A 63 -1.63 1.32 0.59
CA PHE A 63 -2.78 1.33 -0.32
C PHE A 63 -3.67 0.13 -0.09
N GLN A 64 -4.97 0.33 -0.30
CA GLN A 64 -5.95 -0.75 -0.31
C GLN A 64 -6.93 -0.50 -1.43
N TYR A 65 -7.32 -1.56 -2.14
CA TYR A 65 -8.34 -1.48 -3.18
C TYR A 65 -8.98 -2.84 -3.39
N MET A 66 -10.09 -2.84 -4.13
CA MET A 66 -10.74 -4.08 -4.56
C MET A 66 -10.33 -4.39 -5.98
N ASP A 67 -9.88 -5.60 -6.23
CA ASP A 67 -9.54 -6.08 -7.55
C ASP A 67 -10.41 -7.31 -7.84
N THR A 68 -11.35 -7.18 -8.78
CA THR A 68 -12.31 -8.25 -9.10
C THR A 68 -11.69 -9.39 -9.89
N LYS A 69 -10.50 -9.20 -10.44
CA LYS A 69 -9.81 -10.20 -11.27
C LYS A 69 -8.67 -10.90 -10.54
N GLU A 70 -8.27 -10.38 -9.38
CA GLU A 70 -7.18 -10.97 -8.60
C GLU A 70 -7.67 -12.24 -7.91
N ILE A 71 -6.82 -13.27 -7.87
CA ILE A 71 -7.11 -14.49 -7.13
C ILE A 71 -6.71 -14.26 -5.68
N GLY A 72 -7.67 -14.39 -4.77
CA GLY A 72 -7.46 -14.18 -3.35
C GLY A 72 -6.71 -15.32 -2.68
N PRO A 73 -6.35 -15.13 -1.39
CA PRO A 73 -5.55 -16.12 -0.64
C PRO A 73 -6.23 -17.48 -0.51
N GLN A 74 -7.56 -17.52 -0.64
CA GLN A 74 -8.33 -18.75 -0.51
C GLN A 74 -8.77 -19.29 -1.88
N GLY A 75 -8.17 -18.80 -2.97
CA GLY A 75 -8.47 -19.22 -4.32
C GLY A 75 -9.72 -18.60 -4.94
N GLN A 76 -10.39 -17.68 -4.24
CA GLN A 76 -11.57 -17.02 -4.75
C GLN A 76 -11.21 -15.97 -5.82
N LEU A 77 -12.12 -15.74 -6.77
CA LEU A 77 -11.97 -14.67 -7.74
C LEU A 77 -12.43 -13.36 -7.12
N GLY A 78 -11.54 -12.37 -7.15
CA GLY A 78 -11.80 -11.07 -6.54
C GLY A 78 -11.41 -11.05 -5.07
N CYS A 79 -10.67 -10.03 -4.68
CA CYS A 79 -10.27 -9.87 -3.28
C CYS A 79 -9.90 -8.42 -2.98
N THR A 80 -9.82 -8.13 -1.68
CA THR A 80 -9.21 -6.90 -1.21
C THR A 80 -7.70 -7.05 -1.31
N VAL A 81 -7.07 -6.12 -2.04
CA VAL A 81 -5.61 -6.08 -2.18
C VAL A 81 -5.08 -4.94 -1.33
N VAL A 82 -4.05 -5.24 -0.57
CA VAL A 82 -3.31 -4.25 0.22
C VAL A 82 -1.90 -4.21 -0.32
N GLU A 83 -1.43 -3.02 -0.69
CA GLU A 83 -0.07 -2.85 -1.19
C GLU A 83 0.75 -2.03 -0.23
N ASP A 84 1.97 -2.47 -0.03
CA ASP A 84 2.92 -1.83 0.86
C ASP A 84 4.23 -1.60 0.12
N VAL A 85 4.63 -0.34 0.00
CA VAL A 85 5.92 0.00 -0.62
C VAL A 85 6.99 -0.25 0.43
N LYS A 86 7.70 -1.38 0.30
CA LYS A 86 8.55 -1.88 1.36
C LYS A 86 9.93 -2.25 0.83
N GLY A 87 10.95 -1.54 1.28
CA GLY A 87 12.33 -1.86 0.93
C GLY A 87 12.94 -2.88 1.89
N PHE A 88 12.86 -2.59 3.18
CA PHE A 88 13.40 -3.47 4.21
C PHE A 88 12.26 -4.09 5.02
N LYS A 89 12.27 -5.40 5.15
CA LYS A 89 11.22 -6.16 5.83
C LYS A 89 11.71 -6.63 7.19
N THR A 90 11.29 -5.92 8.23
CA THR A 90 11.65 -6.28 9.60
C THR A 90 10.92 -7.55 10.05
N PRO A 91 11.43 -8.26 11.08
CA PRO A 91 10.68 -9.39 11.66
C PRO A 91 9.29 -9.00 12.17
N VAL A 92 9.16 -7.81 12.75
CA VAL A 92 7.87 -7.31 13.24
C VAL A 92 6.90 -7.11 12.08
N TYR A 93 7.36 -6.52 10.98
CA TYR A 93 6.54 -6.35 9.79
C TYR A 93 6.06 -7.71 9.26
N ARG A 94 6.97 -8.67 9.16
CA ARG A 94 6.63 -10.01 8.65
C ARG A 94 5.58 -10.70 9.52
N LEU A 95 5.69 -10.54 10.83
CA LEU A 95 4.71 -11.09 11.75
C LEU A 95 3.35 -10.42 11.59
N LYS A 96 3.32 -9.08 11.50
CA LYS A 96 2.08 -8.34 11.30
C LYS A 96 1.39 -8.71 10.00
N LYS A 97 2.17 -8.89 8.92
CA LYS A 97 1.61 -9.32 7.64
C LYS A 97 0.89 -10.66 7.77
N LYS A 98 1.51 -11.63 8.44
CA LYS A 98 0.90 -12.93 8.67
C LYS A 98 -0.38 -12.82 9.50
N LEU A 99 -0.37 -11.97 10.53
CA LEU A 99 -1.54 -11.75 11.38
C LEU A 99 -2.70 -11.16 10.59
N VAL A 100 -2.44 -10.16 9.76
CA VAL A 100 -3.47 -9.53 8.94
C VAL A 100 -4.08 -10.56 7.99
N GLU A 101 -3.26 -11.32 7.30
CA GLU A 101 -3.72 -12.32 6.34
C GLU A 101 -4.51 -13.45 7.01
N ALA A 102 -4.17 -13.77 8.25
CA ALA A 102 -4.87 -14.82 9.01
C ALA A 102 -6.20 -14.33 9.59
N ILE A 103 -6.25 -13.07 10.04
CA ILE A 103 -7.42 -12.52 10.73
C ILE A 103 -8.41 -11.91 9.74
N HIS A 104 -7.90 -11.15 8.77
CA HIS A 104 -8.73 -10.47 7.77
C HIS A 104 -8.79 -11.31 6.49
N LEU A 105 -9.63 -12.34 6.52
CA LEU A 105 -9.77 -13.29 5.42
C LEU A 105 -10.21 -12.56 4.15
N GLY A 106 -9.67 -13.01 3.01
CA GLY A 106 -9.96 -12.37 1.72
C GLY A 106 -9.08 -11.19 1.41
N THR A 107 -8.15 -10.84 2.28
CA THR A 107 -7.18 -9.76 2.07
C THR A 107 -5.85 -10.34 1.61
N LYS A 108 -5.31 -9.80 0.52
CA LYS A 108 -4.02 -10.20 -0.03
C LYS A 108 -3.06 -9.02 0.10
N ILE A 109 -1.90 -9.24 0.74
CA ILE A 109 -0.89 -8.19 0.89
C ILE A 109 0.19 -8.40 -0.16
N ILE A 110 0.42 -7.36 -0.97
CA ILE A 110 1.44 -7.34 -2.02
C ILE A 110 2.51 -6.33 -1.61
N GLU A 111 3.76 -6.77 -1.64
CA GLU A 111 4.90 -5.92 -1.37
C GLU A 111 5.42 -5.32 -2.66
N VAL A 112 5.61 -4.01 -2.66
CA VAL A 112 6.07 -3.27 -3.84
C VAL A 112 7.45 -2.70 -3.54
N SER A 113 8.39 -2.91 -4.47
CA SER A 113 9.74 -2.35 -4.31
C SER A 113 9.70 -0.82 -4.42
N PRO A 114 10.35 -0.08 -3.51
CA PRO A 114 10.43 1.37 -3.62
C PRO A 114 11.26 1.82 -4.82
N LYS A 115 11.97 0.90 -5.48
CA LYS A 115 12.79 1.20 -6.66
C LYS A 115 12.04 1.05 -7.97
N LEU A 116 10.78 0.62 -7.93
CA LEU A 116 10.00 0.28 -9.12
C LEU A 116 9.93 1.45 -10.11
N TYR A 117 9.75 2.68 -9.61
CA TYR A 117 9.64 3.88 -10.45
C TYR A 117 10.79 4.86 -10.17
N GLN A 118 11.97 4.34 -9.86
CA GLN A 118 13.13 5.16 -9.51
C GLN A 118 13.77 5.83 -10.71
N SER A 119 13.63 5.26 -11.91
CA SER A 119 14.22 5.78 -13.13
C SER A 119 13.75 7.20 -13.42
N LYS A 120 14.62 8.01 -14.03
CA LYS A 120 14.31 9.41 -14.36
C LYS A 120 13.15 9.59 -15.33
N LYS A 121 12.77 8.54 -16.07
CA LYS A 121 11.60 8.62 -16.96
C LYS A 121 10.27 8.66 -16.20
N TYR A 122 10.26 8.30 -14.91
CA TYR A 122 9.06 8.32 -14.08
C TYR A 122 9.07 9.58 -13.21
N ASN A 123 8.69 10.70 -13.79
CA ASN A 123 8.59 11.96 -13.07
C ASN A 123 7.15 12.21 -12.68
N LEU A 124 6.94 12.70 -11.47
CA LEU A 124 5.61 13.11 -11.04
C LEU A 124 5.15 14.33 -11.86
N PRO A 125 3.82 14.52 -11.98
CA PRO A 125 3.31 15.69 -12.69
C PRO A 125 3.71 16.99 -12.01
N SER A 126 3.68 18.09 -12.77
CA SER A 126 4.12 19.39 -12.27
C SER A 126 3.30 19.90 -11.09
N HIS A 127 2.06 19.43 -10.94
CA HIS A 127 1.22 19.85 -9.82
C HIS A 127 1.52 19.12 -8.50
N ALA A 128 2.40 18.12 -8.52
CA ALA A 128 2.85 17.46 -7.30
C ALA A 128 3.74 18.41 -6.49
N ILE A 129 3.53 18.45 -5.18
CA ILE A 129 4.28 19.31 -4.27
C ILE A 129 5.12 18.43 -3.34
N VAL A 130 6.44 18.59 -3.44
CA VAL A 130 7.38 17.87 -2.59
C VAL A 130 7.86 18.80 -1.49
N THR A 131 7.72 18.36 -0.24
CA THR A 131 8.11 19.17 0.92
C THR A 131 9.21 18.51 1.74
#